data_54e63cae725c9621828012cc57b92ad5
#
_entry.id   54e63cae725c9621828012cc57b92ad5
#
_cell.length_a   1.000
_cell.length_b   1.000
_cell.length_c   1.000
_cell.angle_alpha   90.00
_cell.angle_beta   90.00
_cell.angle_gamma   90.00
#
_symmetry.space_group_name_H-M   'P 1'
#
loop_
_entity.id
_entity.type
_entity.pdbx_description
1 polymer ?
#
loop_
_entity_poly.entity_id
_entity_poly.type
_entity_poly.pdbx_seq_one_letter_code
_entity_poly.pdbx_strand_id
1 'polypeptide(L)'
;MQANRLKKIKIKVHEIIYESDTPMGKAFDVLLAALILFSVLIVMLESVASIDAKYHKLLLGFEWGITLFFTLEYFARVFSIEKPKKYIFSFYGIIDLLATIPLYLSYILAGSQVLLALRAFRLLRIFRILKLVSFLGEASVLKQALKDSRNKILVFIYAVLILCVIMGTFMYLIEGSESGFTSIPRSIYWTIVTLTTVGYGDIAPQTPLGQFVASMIMILGYGIIAVPTGIVTVAFNKNKNAAVITNTQSCQQCGTEDHKDGAKFCFNCGAKL
;
A
#
# COMPACT_ATOMS: atom_id res chain seq x y z
N MET A 1 -42.64 9.24 10.27
CA MET A 1 -41.71 10.38 10.01
C MET A 1 -40.24 10.09 10.31
N GLN A 2 -39.89 9.44 11.42
CA GLN A 2 -38.49 9.16 11.80
C GLN A 2 -37.74 8.24 10.81
N ALA A 3 -38.36 7.18 10.31
CA ALA A 3 -37.72 6.25 9.35
C ALA A 3 -37.28 6.93 8.05
N ASN A 4 -38.05 7.91 7.57
CA ASN A 4 -37.74 8.63 6.33
C ASN A 4 -36.60 9.65 6.56
N ARG A 5 -36.44 10.17 7.78
CA ARG A 5 -35.35 11.07 8.18
C ARG A 5 -34.01 10.32 8.30
N LEU A 6 -34.02 9.13 8.92
CA LEU A 6 -32.84 8.27 9.02
C LEU A 6 -32.36 7.81 7.64
N LYS A 7 -33.26 7.45 6.73
CA LYS A 7 -32.91 7.08 5.36
C LYS A 7 -32.24 8.23 4.60
N LYS A 8 -32.76 9.46 4.74
CA LYS A 8 -32.14 10.65 4.13
C LYS A 8 -30.75 10.95 4.69
N ILE A 9 -30.55 10.80 6.01
CA ILE A 9 -29.24 11.00 6.65
C ILE A 9 -28.25 9.94 6.13
N LYS A 10 -28.67 8.67 6.08
CA LYS A 10 -27.85 7.58 5.58
C LYS A 10 -27.37 7.81 4.15
N ILE A 11 -28.26 8.26 3.25
CA ILE A 11 -27.95 8.60 1.86
C ILE A 11 -26.94 9.76 1.81
N LYS A 12 -27.15 10.82 2.57
CA LYS A 12 -26.28 11.98 2.58
C LYS A 12 -24.88 11.66 3.14
N VAL A 13 -24.81 10.83 4.18
CA VAL A 13 -23.52 10.34 4.73
C VAL A 13 -22.80 9.47 3.72
N HIS A 14 -23.53 8.62 3.01
CA HIS A 14 -22.97 7.79 1.94
C HIS A 14 -22.37 8.64 0.81
N GLU A 15 -23.12 9.62 0.32
CA GLU A 15 -22.67 10.56 -0.72
C GLU A 15 -21.37 11.27 -0.32
N ILE A 16 -21.29 11.81 0.89
CA ILE A 16 -20.10 12.55 1.36
C ILE A 16 -18.88 11.64 1.50
N ILE A 17 -19.06 10.38 1.93
CA ILE A 17 -17.96 9.48 2.27
C ILE A 17 -17.46 8.68 1.05
N TYR A 18 -18.33 8.39 0.08
CA TYR A 18 -18.02 7.49 -1.03
C TYR A 18 -18.00 8.18 -2.40
N GLU A 19 -18.57 9.38 -2.55
CA GLU A 19 -18.69 10.07 -3.83
C GLU A 19 -17.77 11.31 -3.86
N SER A 20 -16.63 11.19 -4.52
CA SER A 20 -15.64 12.27 -4.66
C SER A 20 -16.05 13.32 -5.71
N ASP A 21 -17.18 13.14 -6.43
CA ASP A 21 -17.64 14.07 -7.46
C ASP A 21 -18.31 15.31 -6.86
N THR A 22 -18.82 15.21 -5.61
CA THR A 22 -19.46 16.32 -4.94
C THR A 22 -18.44 17.24 -4.26
N PRO A 23 -18.71 18.57 -4.13
CA PRO A 23 -17.82 19.48 -3.42
C PRO A 23 -17.55 19.07 -1.96
N MET A 24 -18.56 18.50 -1.28
CA MET A 24 -18.44 18.03 0.09
C MET A 24 -17.64 16.73 0.17
N GLY A 25 -17.80 15.81 -0.77
CA GLY A 25 -16.98 14.60 -0.87
C GLY A 25 -15.52 14.93 -1.12
N LYS A 26 -15.22 15.83 -2.08
CA LYS A 26 -13.84 16.31 -2.31
C LYS A 26 -13.20 16.92 -1.08
N ALA A 27 -13.95 17.78 -0.35
CA ALA A 27 -13.45 18.38 0.88
C ALA A 27 -13.18 17.34 1.98
N PHE A 28 -14.05 16.35 2.10
CA PHE A 28 -13.88 15.23 3.03
C PHE A 28 -12.64 14.39 2.67
N ASP A 29 -12.45 14.04 1.41
CA ASP A 29 -11.31 13.27 0.92
C ASP A 29 -9.98 14.00 1.16
N VAL A 30 -9.92 15.31 0.85
CA VAL A 30 -8.73 16.13 1.13
C VAL A 30 -8.44 16.20 2.61
N LEU A 31 -9.47 16.42 3.46
CA LEU A 31 -9.31 16.43 4.91
C LEU A 31 -8.80 15.07 5.42
N LEU A 32 -9.40 13.98 4.94
CA LEU A 32 -9.02 12.64 5.33
C LEU A 32 -7.57 12.33 4.92
N ALA A 33 -7.18 12.67 3.69
CA ALA A 33 -5.80 12.50 3.21
C ALA A 33 -4.81 13.34 4.06
N ALA A 34 -5.13 14.60 4.37
CA ALA A 34 -4.31 15.44 5.22
C ALA A 34 -4.15 14.86 6.64
N LEU A 35 -5.23 14.34 7.24
CA LEU A 35 -5.19 13.70 8.55
C LEU A 35 -4.37 12.39 8.54
N ILE A 36 -4.43 11.60 7.46
CA ILE A 36 -3.61 10.41 7.30
C ILE A 36 -2.13 10.79 7.26
N LEU A 37 -1.74 11.73 6.41
CA LEU A 37 -0.36 12.20 6.30
C LEU A 37 0.14 12.79 7.63
N PHE A 38 -0.69 13.59 8.29
CA PHE A 38 -0.36 14.14 9.60
C PHE A 38 -0.20 13.04 10.66
N SER A 39 -1.04 11.99 10.64
CA SER A 39 -0.89 10.86 11.58
C SER A 39 0.41 10.08 11.35
N VAL A 40 0.83 9.90 10.09
CA VAL A 40 2.10 9.27 9.76
C VAL A 40 3.26 10.12 10.25
N LEU A 41 3.20 11.45 10.06
CA LEU A 41 4.19 12.38 10.58
C LEU A 41 4.34 12.27 12.11
N ILE A 42 3.22 12.20 12.84
CA ILE A 42 3.24 12.02 14.30
C ILE A 42 3.96 10.72 14.69
N VAL A 43 3.65 9.60 14.03
CA VAL A 43 4.33 8.31 14.30
C VAL A 43 5.84 8.42 14.02
N MET A 44 6.24 9.13 12.95
CA MET A 44 7.65 9.38 12.64
C MET A 44 8.32 10.22 13.72
N LEU A 45 7.68 11.30 14.19
CA LEU A 45 8.20 12.15 15.27
C LEU A 45 8.29 11.40 16.61
N GLU A 46 7.32 10.56 16.93
CA GLU A 46 7.32 9.69 18.13
C GLU A 46 8.47 8.66 18.09
N SER A 47 8.94 8.27 16.90
CA SER A 47 10.07 7.35 16.77
C SER A 47 11.42 7.98 17.14
N VAL A 48 11.51 9.30 17.16
CA VAL A 48 12.74 10.04 17.52
C VAL A 48 12.77 10.27 19.02
N ALA A 49 13.66 9.56 19.73
CA ALA A 49 13.71 9.54 21.20
C ALA A 49 13.80 10.94 21.83
N SER A 50 14.55 11.88 21.24
CA SER A 50 14.68 13.25 21.75
C SER A 50 13.39 14.07 21.65
N ILE A 51 12.58 13.83 20.59
CA ILE A 51 11.30 14.50 20.37
C ILE A 51 10.23 13.87 21.26
N ASP A 52 10.18 12.54 21.32
CA ASP A 52 9.23 11.82 22.17
C ASP A 52 9.42 12.21 23.64
N ALA A 53 10.66 12.23 24.15
CA ALA A 53 10.94 12.64 25.54
C ALA A 53 10.42 14.04 25.89
N LYS A 54 10.44 14.97 24.92
CA LYS A 54 10.02 16.37 25.16
C LYS A 54 8.53 16.61 24.93
N TYR A 55 7.93 15.97 23.93
CA TYR A 55 6.59 16.27 23.44
C TYR A 55 5.59 15.10 23.53
N HIS A 56 5.93 14.05 24.27
CA HIS A 56 5.13 12.81 24.35
C HIS A 56 3.64 13.05 24.61
N LYS A 57 3.30 13.88 25.60
CA LYS A 57 1.90 14.16 25.95
C LYS A 57 1.13 14.85 24.80
N LEU A 58 1.79 15.73 24.07
CA LEU A 58 1.22 16.46 22.95
C LEU A 58 1.02 15.53 21.73
N LEU A 59 2.03 14.74 21.39
CA LEU A 59 1.95 13.75 20.33
C LEU A 59 0.85 12.72 20.60
N LEU A 60 0.78 12.22 21.82
CA LEU A 60 -0.26 11.29 22.25
C LEU A 60 -1.68 11.93 22.18
N GLY A 61 -1.81 13.21 22.53
CA GLY A 61 -3.08 13.93 22.40
C GLY A 61 -3.56 14.06 20.96
N PHE A 62 -2.68 14.42 20.04
CA PHE A 62 -2.99 14.43 18.61
C PHE A 62 -3.37 13.06 18.10
N GLU A 63 -2.66 12.05 18.53
CA GLU A 63 -2.92 10.68 18.11
C GLU A 63 -4.31 10.19 18.56
N TRP A 64 -4.72 10.47 19.79
CA TRP A 64 -6.07 10.18 20.26
C TRP A 64 -7.12 10.91 19.43
N GLY A 65 -6.91 12.21 19.14
CA GLY A 65 -7.83 13.00 18.33
C GLY A 65 -8.03 12.40 16.93
N ILE A 66 -6.91 12.04 16.25
CA ILE A 66 -6.95 11.45 14.91
C ILE A 66 -7.56 10.04 14.95
N THR A 67 -7.23 9.22 15.94
CA THR A 67 -7.80 7.86 16.05
C THR A 67 -9.29 7.91 16.31
N LEU A 68 -9.77 8.85 17.13
CA LEU A 68 -11.18 9.05 17.35
C LEU A 68 -11.90 9.48 16.06
N PHE A 69 -11.28 10.38 15.27
CA PHE A 69 -11.82 10.77 13.97
C PHE A 69 -11.93 9.56 13.02
N PHE A 70 -10.88 8.76 12.89
CA PHE A 70 -10.91 7.55 12.05
C PHE A 70 -11.90 6.50 12.55
N THR A 71 -12.09 6.42 13.85
CA THR A 71 -13.11 5.53 14.44
C THR A 71 -14.51 5.98 14.06
N LEU A 72 -14.79 7.28 14.16
CA LEU A 72 -16.09 7.85 13.76
C LEU A 72 -16.32 7.68 12.25
N GLU A 73 -15.29 7.90 11.45
CA GLU A 73 -15.32 7.69 10.00
C GLU A 73 -15.61 6.21 9.65
N TYR A 74 -14.94 5.25 10.31
CA TYR A 74 -15.21 3.83 10.13
C TYR A 74 -16.67 3.46 10.46
N PHE A 75 -17.18 3.93 11.60
CA PHE A 75 -18.58 3.71 11.95
C PHE A 75 -19.54 4.36 10.96
N ALA A 76 -19.25 5.56 10.48
CA ALA A 76 -20.05 6.24 9.46
C ALA A 76 -20.08 5.47 8.13
N ARG A 77 -18.94 4.88 7.72
CA ARG A 77 -18.86 3.99 6.56
C ARG A 77 -19.72 2.73 6.74
N VAL A 78 -19.56 2.05 7.87
CA VAL A 78 -20.34 0.84 8.18
C VAL A 78 -21.84 1.14 8.25
N PHE A 79 -22.22 2.29 8.84
CA PHE A 79 -23.61 2.71 8.96
C PHE A 79 -24.23 3.07 7.61
N SER A 80 -23.47 3.67 6.69
CA SER A 80 -23.98 4.16 5.40
C SER A 80 -24.28 3.05 4.39
N ILE A 81 -23.73 1.85 4.58
CA ILE A 81 -23.93 0.69 3.68
C ILE A 81 -25.06 -0.20 4.18
N GLU A 82 -25.85 -0.75 3.26
CA GLU A 82 -26.95 -1.68 3.61
C GLU A 82 -26.46 -3.07 4.04
N LYS A 83 -25.31 -3.53 3.50
CA LYS A 83 -24.70 -4.83 3.84
C LYS A 83 -23.36 -4.63 4.59
N PRO A 84 -23.38 -4.23 5.86
CA PRO A 84 -22.17 -3.85 6.61
C PRO A 84 -21.13 -4.98 6.71
N LYS A 85 -21.57 -6.23 6.81
CA LYS A 85 -20.66 -7.40 6.86
C LYS A 85 -19.76 -7.48 5.62
N LYS A 86 -20.30 -7.15 4.42
CA LYS A 86 -19.51 -7.18 3.18
C LYS A 86 -18.40 -6.14 3.19
N TYR A 87 -18.65 -4.96 3.78
CA TYR A 87 -17.64 -3.92 3.92
C TYR A 87 -16.59 -4.29 4.97
N ILE A 88 -17.00 -4.73 6.16
CA ILE A 88 -16.09 -5.09 7.26
C ILE A 88 -15.05 -6.12 6.84
N PHE A 89 -15.45 -7.13 6.04
CA PHE A 89 -14.55 -8.16 5.49
C PHE A 89 -13.93 -7.79 4.13
N SER A 90 -14.17 -6.59 3.62
CA SER A 90 -13.50 -6.10 2.42
C SER A 90 -12.08 -5.65 2.71
N PHE A 91 -11.25 -5.55 1.65
CA PHE A 91 -9.89 -5.04 1.76
C PHE A 91 -9.83 -3.66 2.44
N TYR A 92 -10.69 -2.73 2.03
CA TYR A 92 -10.76 -1.38 2.62
C TYR A 92 -11.25 -1.39 4.07
N GLY A 93 -12.28 -2.19 4.37
CA GLY A 93 -12.81 -2.32 5.73
C GLY A 93 -11.78 -2.88 6.73
N ILE A 94 -10.96 -3.85 6.28
CA ILE A 94 -9.84 -4.38 7.09
C ILE A 94 -8.77 -3.33 7.31
N ILE A 95 -8.41 -2.55 6.29
CA ILE A 95 -7.43 -1.46 6.42
C ILE A 95 -7.93 -0.41 7.41
N ASP A 96 -9.20 0.00 7.32
CA ASP A 96 -9.79 0.96 8.24
C ASP A 96 -9.77 0.48 9.68
N LEU A 97 -10.07 -0.79 9.88
CA LEU A 97 -10.02 -1.44 11.18
C LEU A 97 -8.59 -1.48 11.74
N LEU A 98 -7.62 -1.92 10.92
CA LEU A 98 -6.20 -1.96 11.29
C LEU A 98 -5.62 -0.57 11.58
N ALA A 99 -6.18 0.48 10.99
CA ALA A 99 -5.76 1.85 11.25
C ALA A 99 -6.21 2.37 12.64
N THR A 100 -7.25 1.80 13.21
CA THR A 100 -7.86 2.26 14.49
C THR A 100 -7.52 1.37 15.69
N ILE A 101 -7.56 0.05 15.54
CA ILE A 101 -7.36 -0.94 16.61
C ILE A 101 -6.05 -0.77 17.40
N PRO A 102 -4.88 -0.50 16.78
CA PRO A 102 -3.61 -0.54 17.50
C PRO A 102 -3.55 0.39 18.72
N LEU A 103 -4.18 1.58 18.67
CA LEU A 103 -4.21 2.49 19.80
C LEU A 103 -5.02 1.92 20.97
N TYR A 104 -6.21 1.44 20.69
CA TYR A 104 -7.08 0.86 21.72
C TYR A 104 -6.44 -0.38 22.35
N LEU A 105 -5.85 -1.23 21.52
CA LEU A 105 -5.19 -2.46 21.98
C LEU A 105 -3.97 -2.14 22.84
N SER A 106 -3.16 -1.14 22.47
CA SER A 106 -2.02 -0.71 23.27
C SER A 106 -2.43 -0.17 24.65
N TYR A 107 -3.61 0.47 24.75
CA TYR A 107 -4.13 1.00 26.00
C TYR A 107 -4.73 -0.09 26.90
N ILE A 108 -5.47 -1.04 26.32
CA ILE A 108 -6.10 -2.17 27.06
C ILE A 108 -5.01 -3.09 27.62
N LEU A 109 -3.94 -3.34 26.85
CA LEU A 109 -2.87 -4.26 27.25
C LEU A 109 -1.76 -3.58 28.09
N ALA A 110 -1.86 -2.29 28.38
CA ALA A 110 -0.84 -1.55 29.15
C ALA A 110 -0.57 -2.09 30.56
N GLY A 111 -1.45 -2.94 31.12
CA GLY A 111 -1.29 -3.61 32.40
C GLY A 111 -0.62 -4.99 32.35
N SER A 112 -0.29 -5.51 31.18
CA SER A 112 0.33 -6.83 31.03
C SER A 112 1.85 -6.74 30.82
N GLN A 113 2.61 -7.78 31.20
CA GLN A 113 4.08 -7.84 31.08
C GLN A 113 4.60 -7.87 29.62
N VAL A 114 3.80 -7.52 28.63
CA VAL A 114 4.10 -7.63 27.21
C VAL A 114 4.56 -6.27 26.62
N LEU A 115 5.57 -5.63 27.24
CA LEU A 115 6.10 -4.34 26.81
C LEU A 115 6.59 -4.33 25.35
N LEU A 116 7.12 -5.45 24.84
CA LEU A 116 7.55 -5.59 23.45
C LEU A 116 6.37 -5.56 22.48
N ALA A 117 5.26 -6.21 22.81
CA ALA A 117 4.05 -6.20 21.98
C ALA A 117 3.43 -4.80 21.90
N LEU A 118 3.48 -4.01 22.99
CA LEU A 118 3.00 -2.62 22.99
C LEU A 118 3.77 -1.74 22.00
N ARG A 119 5.09 -1.93 21.88
CA ARG A 119 5.91 -1.22 20.88
C ARG A 119 5.55 -1.63 19.47
N ALA A 120 5.32 -2.93 19.23
CA ALA A 120 4.89 -3.44 17.91
C ALA A 120 3.52 -2.86 17.50
N PHE A 121 2.55 -2.79 18.43
CA PHE A 121 1.24 -2.19 18.14
C PHE A 121 1.34 -0.69 17.80
N ARG A 122 2.30 0.04 18.38
CA ARG A 122 2.56 1.42 17.94
C ARG A 122 2.99 1.48 16.48
N LEU A 123 3.91 0.61 16.05
CA LEU A 123 4.39 0.59 14.68
C LEU A 123 3.29 0.21 13.67
N LEU A 124 2.31 -0.62 14.08
CA LEU A 124 1.18 -0.95 13.21
C LEU A 124 0.34 0.27 12.79
N ARG A 125 0.44 1.39 13.52
CA ARG A 125 -0.25 2.65 13.16
C ARG A 125 0.19 3.20 11.81
N ILE A 126 1.40 2.86 11.33
CA ILE A 126 1.89 3.25 10.00
C ILE A 126 0.98 2.71 8.88
N PHE A 127 0.27 1.60 9.10
CA PHE A 127 -0.67 1.06 8.11
C PHE A 127 -1.85 1.99 7.80
N ARG A 128 -2.05 3.07 8.57
CA ARG A 128 -2.99 4.15 8.22
C ARG A 128 -2.71 4.75 6.85
N ILE A 129 -1.44 4.74 6.41
CA ILE A 129 -1.06 5.20 5.07
C ILE A 129 -1.76 4.41 3.96
N LEU A 130 -2.12 3.14 4.22
CA LEU A 130 -2.84 2.31 3.26
C LEU A 130 -4.25 2.84 2.96
N LYS A 131 -4.83 3.69 3.84
CA LYS A 131 -6.10 4.37 3.57
C LYS A 131 -6.00 5.30 2.35
N LEU A 132 -4.80 5.80 2.02
CA LEU A 132 -4.58 6.62 0.82
C LEU A 132 -4.83 5.85 -0.48
N VAL A 133 -4.78 4.52 -0.45
CA VAL A 133 -5.03 3.68 -1.64
C VAL A 133 -6.45 3.89 -2.19
N SER A 134 -7.42 4.22 -1.33
CA SER A 134 -8.80 4.50 -1.73
C SER A 134 -8.94 5.77 -2.59
N PHE A 135 -7.99 6.70 -2.50
CA PHE A 135 -8.01 7.97 -3.26
C PHE A 135 -7.36 7.87 -4.65
N LEU A 136 -6.73 6.74 -4.97
CA LEU A 136 -6.07 6.54 -6.25
C LEU A 136 -7.09 6.05 -7.31
N GLY A 137 -7.95 6.95 -7.80
CA GLY A 137 -8.97 6.61 -8.79
C GLY A 137 -8.41 5.96 -10.07
N GLU A 138 -7.23 6.41 -10.56
CA GLU A 138 -6.52 5.77 -11.70
C GLU A 138 -5.86 4.43 -11.34
N ALA A 139 -5.84 4.06 -10.06
CA ALA A 139 -5.29 2.78 -9.63
C ALA A 139 -6.03 1.58 -10.23
N SER A 140 -7.28 1.74 -10.63
CA SER A 140 -8.08 0.68 -11.29
C SER A 140 -7.46 0.26 -12.63
N VAL A 141 -7.03 1.20 -13.46
CA VAL A 141 -6.36 0.94 -14.75
C VAL A 141 -5.01 0.28 -14.53
N LEU A 142 -4.21 0.81 -13.59
CA LEU A 142 -2.92 0.23 -13.24
C LEU A 142 -3.07 -1.18 -12.64
N LYS A 143 -4.02 -1.38 -11.74
CA LYS A 143 -4.34 -2.68 -11.15
C LYS A 143 -4.74 -3.70 -12.21
N GLN A 144 -5.56 -3.31 -13.18
CA GLN A 144 -5.94 -4.18 -14.29
C GLN A 144 -4.74 -4.49 -15.18
N ALA A 145 -3.92 -3.50 -15.53
CA ALA A 145 -2.70 -3.70 -16.31
C ALA A 145 -1.72 -4.66 -15.63
N LEU A 146 -1.52 -4.53 -14.31
CA LEU A 146 -0.70 -5.46 -13.53
C LEU A 146 -1.30 -6.86 -13.48
N LYS A 147 -2.62 -6.98 -13.30
CA LYS A 147 -3.33 -8.27 -13.30
C LYS A 147 -3.20 -8.98 -14.63
N ASP A 148 -3.33 -8.27 -15.74
CA ASP A 148 -3.21 -8.82 -17.10
C ASP A 148 -1.76 -9.23 -17.42
N SER A 149 -0.79 -8.53 -16.81
CA SER A 149 0.64 -8.76 -17.01
C SER A 149 1.26 -9.74 -16.00
N ARG A 150 0.52 -10.17 -14.97
CA ARG A 150 1.06 -10.92 -13.83
C ARG A 150 1.88 -12.14 -14.22
N ASN A 151 1.40 -12.93 -15.18
CA ASN A 151 2.09 -14.16 -15.60
C ASN A 151 3.42 -13.84 -16.30
N LYS A 152 3.44 -12.78 -17.14
CA LYS A 152 4.67 -12.32 -17.79
C LYS A 152 5.68 -11.80 -16.79
N ILE A 153 5.22 -11.02 -15.80
CA ILE A 153 6.03 -10.49 -14.72
C ILE A 153 6.60 -11.62 -13.86
N LEU A 154 5.78 -12.62 -13.50
CA LEU A 154 6.25 -13.78 -12.72
C LEU A 154 7.30 -14.59 -13.45
N VAL A 155 7.09 -14.91 -14.73
CA VAL A 155 8.10 -15.61 -15.54
C VAL A 155 9.40 -14.83 -15.60
N PHE A 156 9.31 -13.50 -15.77
CA PHE A 156 10.47 -12.64 -15.77
C PHE A 156 11.21 -12.65 -14.41
N ILE A 157 10.48 -12.53 -13.30
CA ILE A 157 11.07 -12.58 -11.95
C ILE A 157 11.78 -13.91 -11.71
N TYR A 158 11.18 -15.04 -12.11
CA TYR A 158 11.84 -16.34 -12.00
C TYR A 158 13.13 -16.41 -12.83
N ALA A 159 13.11 -15.89 -14.05
CA ALA A 159 14.31 -15.85 -14.88
C ALA A 159 15.42 -15.01 -14.23
N VAL A 160 15.09 -13.85 -13.67
CA VAL A 160 16.06 -12.99 -12.96
C VAL A 160 16.58 -13.68 -11.70
N LEU A 161 15.74 -14.34 -10.91
CA LEU A 161 16.19 -15.07 -9.72
C LEU A 161 17.15 -16.21 -10.08
N ILE A 162 16.86 -16.97 -11.12
CA ILE A 162 17.76 -18.01 -11.62
C ILE A 162 19.10 -17.39 -12.06
N LEU A 163 19.06 -16.29 -12.80
CA LEU A 163 20.26 -15.56 -13.20
C LEU A 163 21.07 -15.10 -11.99
N CYS A 164 20.41 -14.55 -10.95
CA CYS A 164 21.09 -14.14 -9.72
C CYS A 164 21.78 -15.32 -9.01
N VAL A 165 21.15 -16.48 -8.97
CA VAL A 165 21.74 -17.69 -8.37
C VAL A 165 22.97 -18.13 -9.16
N ILE A 166 22.86 -18.18 -10.49
CA ILE A 166 23.98 -18.59 -11.37
C ILE A 166 25.14 -17.60 -11.23
N MET A 167 24.91 -16.32 -11.43
CA MET A 167 25.95 -15.28 -11.38
C MET A 167 26.54 -15.13 -9.97
N GLY A 168 25.73 -15.22 -8.93
CA GLY A 168 26.20 -15.22 -7.54
C GLY A 168 27.08 -16.40 -7.22
N THR A 169 26.77 -17.59 -7.76
CA THR A 169 27.59 -18.77 -7.59
C THR A 169 28.93 -18.63 -8.36
N PHE A 170 28.93 -18.08 -9.57
CA PHE A 170 30.16 -17.78 -10.28
C PHE A 170 31.04 -16.79 -9.52
N MET A 171 30.48 -15.72 -8.99
CA MET A 171 31.22 -14.73 -8.19
C MET A 171 31.80 -15.34 -6.92
N TYR A 172 31.05 -16.22 -6.23
CA TYR A 172 31.58 -16.98 -5.08
C TYR A 172 32.82 -17.83 -5.44
N LEU A 173 32.81 -18.50 -6.60
CA LEU A 173 33.91 -19.35 -7.05
C LEU A 173 35.15 -18.55 -7.49
N ILE A 174 34.92 -17.38 -8.11
CA ILE A 174 36.00 -16.54 -8.67
C ILE A 174 36.69 -15.73 -7.58
N GLU A 175 35.90 -15.07 -6.70
CA GLU A 175 36.41 -14.09 -5.73
C GLU A 175 36.79 -14.70 -4.39
N GLY A 176 36.04 -15.68 -3.91
CA GLY A 176 36.28 -16.35 -2.64
C GLY A 176 36.01 -15.45 -1.38
N SER A 177 36.43 -15.98 -0.24
CA SER A 177 36.14 -15.36 1.06
C SER A 177 36.98 -14.09 1.33
N GLU A 178 38.15 -13.93 0.76
CA GLU A 178 39.03 -12.77 0.98
C GLU A 178 38.42 -11.47 0.44
N SER A 179 37.70 -11.56 -0.69
CA SER A 179 37.01 -10.41 -1.30
C SER A 179 35.60 -10.18 -0.73
N GLY A 180 35.23 -10.85 0.36
CA GLY A 180 33.92 -10.71 0.99
C GLY A 180 32.83 -11.63 0.44
N PHE A 181 33.10 -12.44 -0.57
CA PHE A 181 32.19 -13.45 -1.14
C PHE A 181 32.26 -14.76 -0.33
N THR A 182 31.93 -14.67 0.97
CA THR A 182 32.15 -15.74 1.96
C THR A 182 31.18 -16.94 1.82
N SER A 183 30.10 -16.79 1.08
CA SER A 183 29.12 -17.84 0.85
C SER A 183 28.28 -17.57 -0.40
N ILE A 184 27.68 -18.62 -0.98
CA ILE A 184 26.78 -18.48 -2.13
C ILE A 184 25.62 -17.53 -1.84
N PRO A 185 24.88 -17.60 -0.71
CA PRO A 185 23.82 -16.64 -0.42
C PRO A 185 24.30 -15.18 -0.37
N ARG A 186 25.50 -14.93 0.17
CA ARG A 186 26.07 -13.59 0.23
C ARG A 186 26.47 -13.08 -1.16
N SER A 187 26.94 -13.95 -2.02
CA SER A 187 27.25 -13.63 -3.41
C SER A 187 26.00 -13.39 -4.25
N ILE A 188 24.91 -14.13 -4.00
CA ILE A 188 23.58 -13.87 -4.58
C ILE A 188 23.05 -12.49 -4.12
N TYR A 189 23.18 -12.17 -2.83
CA TYR A 189 22.84 -10.85 -2.32
C TYR A 189 23.59 -9.75 -3.08
N TRP A 190 24.92 -9.87 -3.24
CA TRP A 190 25.70 -8.91 -4.00
C TRP A 190 25.23 -8.80 -5.47
N THR A 191 24.91 -9.93 -6.10
CA THR A 191 24.41 -9.95 -7.48
C THR A 191 23.08 -9.24 -7.60
N ILE A 192 22.15 -9.44 -6.65
CA ILE A 192 20.87 -8.73 -6.61
C ILE A 192 21.11 -7.23 -6.45
N VAL A 193 21.94 -6.80 -5.50
CA VAL A 193 22.28 -5.40 -5.24
C VAL A 193 22.88 -4.73 -6.47
N THR A 194 23.72 -5.47 -7.22
CA THR A 194 24.36 -4.97 -8.44
C THR A 194 23.39 -4.90 -9.63
N LEU A 195 22.60 -5.96 -9.87
CA LEU A 195 21.63 -6.00 -10.97
C LEU A 195 20.50 -4.98 -10.79
N THR A 196 20.11 -4.71 -9.54
CA THR A 196 19.11 -3.68 -9.23
C THR A 196 19.68 -2.27 -9.18
N THR A 197 20.97 -2.10 -9.49
CA THR A 197 21.68 -0.80 -9.49
C THR A 197 21.75 -0.09 -8.14
N VAL A 198 21.55 -0.81 -7.02
CA VAL A 198 21.65 -0.23 -5.66
C VAL A 198 23.10 0.04 -5.28
N GLY A 199 24.00 -0.96 -5.42
CA GLY A 199 25.45 -0.81 -5.27
C GLY A 199 25.90 -0.32 -3.91
N TYR A 200 25.54 -0.98 -2.81
CA TYR A 200 25.97 -0.57 -1.45
C TYR A 200 27.47 -0.46 -1.26
N GLY A 201 28.28 -1.21 -2.06
CA GLY A 201 29.75 -1.18 -1.94
C GLY A 201 30.32 -1.93 -0.75
N ASP A 202 29.49 -2.66 0.00
CA ASP A 202 29.88 -3.48 1.14
C ASP A 202 30.63 -4.75 0.74
N ILE A 203 30.45 -5.21 -0.50
CA ILE A 203 31.16 -6.29 -1.17
C ILE A 203 31.47 -5.82 -2.59
N ALA A 204 32.71 -6.02 -3.05
CA ALA A 204 33.14 -5.67 -4.39
C ALA A 204 34.19 -6.67 -4.92
N PRO A 205 34.14 -7.07 -6.20
CA PRO A 205 35.13 -7.96 -6.79
C PRO A 205 36.50 -7.30 -6.81
N GLN A 206 37.52 -8.08 -6.41
CA GLN A 206 38.93 -7.64 -6.34
C GLN A 206 39.76 -8.23 -7.44
N THR A 207 39.37 -9.42 -7.95
CA THR A 207 40.13 -10.09 -9.02
C THR A 207 39.79 -9.52 -10.39
N PRO A 208 40.75 -9.46 -11.33
CA PRO A 208 40.48 -9.00 -12.71
C PRO A 208 39.35 -9.77 -13.41
N LEU A 209 39.27 -11.08 -13.18
CA LEU A 209 38.21 -11.92 -13.73
C LEU A 209 36.86 -11.63 -13.12
N GLY A 210 36.79 -11.45 -11.78
CA GLY A 210 35.57 -11.08 -11.09
C GLY A 210 35.08 -9.69 -11.51
N GLN A 211 35.98 -8.72 -11.69
CA GLN A 211 35.64 -7.40 -12.19
C GLN A 211 35.09 -7.44 -13.63
N PHE A 212 35.63 -8.28 -14.49
CA PHE A 212 35.11 -8.50 -15.84
C PHE A 212 33.69 -9.07 -15.79
N VAL A 213 33.47 -10.15 -15.01
CA VAL A 213 32.14 -10.76 -14.85
C VAL A 213 31.16 -9.75 -14.21
N ALA A 214 31.58 -8.97 -13.21
CA ALA A 214 30.78 -7.93 -12.61
C ALA A 214 30.34 -6.88 -13.64
N SER A 215 31.24 -6.47 -14.55
CA SER A 215 30.89 -5.53 -15.61
C SER A 215 29.80 -6.05 -16.53
N MET A 216 29.85 -7.33 -16.88
CA MET A 216 28.80 -8.01 -17.66
C MET A 216 27.46 -8.02 -16.89
N ILE A 217 27.49 -8.35 -15.59
CA ILE A 217 26.33 -8.34 -14.73
C ILE A 217 25.70 -6.94 -14.66
N MET A 218 26.50 -5.88 -14.54
CA MET A 218 26.04 -4.50 -14.52
C MET A 218 25.34 -4.11 -15.82
N ILE A 219 25.89 -4.48 -16.97
CA ILE A 219 25.27 -4.22 -18.28
C ILE A 219 23.93 -4.94 -18.41
N LEU A 220 23.84 -6.20 -17.96
CA LEU A 220 22.58 -6.96 -17.94
C LEU A 220 21.54 -6.31 -17.04
N GLY A 221 21.95 -5.66 -15.94
CA GLY A 221 21.07 -4.95 -15.01
C GLY A 221 20.18 -3.90 -15.70
N TYR A 222 20.70 -3.16 -16.67
CA TYR A 222 19.90 -2.20 -17.44
C TYR A 222 18.76 -2.87 -18.21
N GLY A 223 19.03 -4.02 -18.84
CA GLY A 223 18.01 -4.80 -19.56
C GLY A 223 16.94 -5.35 -18.61
N ILE A 224 17.35 -5.77 -17.41
CA ILE A 224 16.45 -6.32 -16.39
C ILE A 224 15.44 -5.27 -15.89
N ILE A 225 15.80 -3.99 -15.79
CA ILE A 225 14.88 -2.91 -15.39
C ILE A 225 13.92 -2.56 -16.53
N ALA A 226 14.39 -2.58 -17.76
CA ALA A 226 13.61 -2.17 -18.94
C ALA A 226 12.44 -3.11 -19.26
N VAL A 227 12.61 -4.43 -19.08
CA VAL A 227 11.61 -5.43 -19.48
C VAL A 227 10.29 -5.33 -18.70
N PRO A 228 10.25 -5.32 -17.34
CA PRO A 228 9.01 -5.15 -16.60
C PRO A 228 8.32 -3.82 -16.91
N THR A 229 9.11 -2.75 -17.04
CA THR A 229 8.58 -1.42 -17.39
C THR A 229 7.88 -1.47 -18.74
N GLY A 230 8.48 -2.09 -19.75
CA GLY A 230 7.88 -2.26 -21.07
C GLY A 230 6.59 -3.09 -21.03
N ILE A 231 6.59 -4.21 -20.30
CA ILE A 231 5.41 -5.09 -20.16
C ILE A 231 4.23 -4.32 -19.54
N VAL A 232 4.48 -3.57 -18.46
CA VAL A 232 3.44 -2.81 -17.75
C VAL A 232 2.96 -1.63 -18.62
N THR A 233 3.87 -0.92 -19.30
CA THR A 233 3.52 0.22 -20.16
C THR A 233 2.60 -0.19 -21.31
N VAL A 234 2.90 -1.31 -21.98
CA VAL A 234 2.05 -1.84 -23.07
C VAL A 234 0.67 -2.22 -22.54
N ALA A 235 0.60 -2.92 -21.39
CA ALA A 235 -0.67 -3.31 -20.79
C ALA A 235 -1.48 -2.10 -20.32
N PHE A 236 -0.82 -1.10 -19.75
CA PHE A 236 -1.45 0.14 -19.32
C PHE A 236 -2.07 0.91 -20.49
N ASN A 237 -1.34 1.09 -21.58
CA ASN A 237 -1.85 1.77 -22.78
C ASN A 237 -3.02 1.04 -23.40
N LYS A 238 -2.97 -0.30 -23.45
CA LYS A 238 -4.10 -1.11 -23.95
C LYS A 238 -5.34 -0.91 -23.08
N ASN A 239 -5.21 -0.94 -21.78
CA ASN A 239 -6.31 -0.77 -20.84
C ASN A 239 -6.85 0.67 -20.82
N LYS A 240 -5.98 1.68 -20.96
CA LYS A 240 -6.40 3.09 -21.06
C LYS A 240 -7.26 3.32 -22.29
N ASN A 241 -6.92 2.74 -23.44
CA ASN A 241 -7.72 2.87 -24.67
C ASN A 241 -9.04 2.09 -24.61
N ALA A 242 -9.15 1.09 -23.74
CA ALA A 242 -10.36 0.32 -23.48
C ALA A 242 -11.14 0.82 -22.25
N ALA A 243 -10.62 1.81 -21.51
CA ALA A 243 -11.24 2.32 -20.31
C ALA A 243 -12.56 3.01 -20.64
N VAL A 244 -13.63 2.41 -20.20
CA VAL A 244 -14.95 3.04 -20.16
C VAL A 244 -14.90 4.14 -19.12
N ILE A 245 -15.38 5.33 -19.45
CA ILE A 245 -15.51 6.43 -18.50
C ILE A 245 -16.38 5.94 -17.33
N THR A 246 -15.80 5.85 -16.16
CA THR A 246 -16.48 5.50 -14.91
C THR A 246 -16.63 6.73 -14.03
N ASN A 247 -17.71 6.78 -13.25
CA ASN A 247 -17.93 7.80 -12.24
C ASN A 247 -17.59 7.27 -10.85
N THR A 248 -17.51 8.14 -9.86
CA THR A 248 -17.22 7.78 -8.46
C THR A 248 -18.47 7.32 -7.70
N GLN A 249 -19.62 7.18 -8.37
CA GLN A 249 -20.88 6.75 -7.76
C GLN A 249 -20.70 5.36 -7.11
N SER A 250 -21.04 5.26 -5.85
CA SER A 250 -20.89 4.05 -5.06
C SER A 250 -22.26 3.42 -4.78
N CYS A 251 -22.35 2.11 -4.92
CA CYS A 251 -23.60 1.39 -4.69
C CYS A 251 -23.94 1.32 -3.20
N GLN A 252 -25.10 1.84 -2.80
CA GLN A 252 -25.57 1.84 -1.41
C GLN A 252 -25.78 0.41 -0.85
N GLN A 253 -26.08 -0.58 -1.70
CA GLN A 253 -26.28 -1.96 -1.24
C GLN A 253 -24.99 -2.74 -0.99
N CYS A 254 -23.98 -2.58 -1.83
CA CYS A 254 -22.80 -3.44 -1.78
C CYS A 254 -21.46 -2.67 -1.68
N GLY A 255 -21.48 -1.32 -1.74
CA GLY A 255 -20.28 -0.50 -1.68
C GLY A 255 -19.36 -0.65 -2.90
N THR A 256 -19.87 -1.14 -4.04
CA THR A 256 -19.07 -1.22 -5.27
C THR A 256 -18.99 0.16 -5.90
N GLU A 257 -17.80 0.58 -6.28
CA GLU A 257 -17.46 1.83 -6.93
C GLU A 257 -17.18 1.60 -8.43
N ASP A 258 -16.75 2.62 -9.16
CA ASP A 258 -16.35 2.56 -10.57
C ASP A 258 -17.48 2.13 -11.51
N HIS A 259 -18.68 2.66 -11.34
CA HIS A 259 -19.79 2.44 -12.25
C HIS A 259 -19.58 3.23 -13.55
N LYS A 260 -20.07 2.66 -14.68
CA LYS A 260 -20.09 3.41 -15.94
C LYS A 260 -20.87 4.70 -15.78
N ASP A 261 -20.40 5.76 -16.42
CA ASP A 261 -21.12 7.01 -16.42
C ASP A 261 -22.55 6.82 -16.98
N GLY A 262 -23.56 7.32 -16.23
CA GLY A 262 -24.97 7.11 -16.55
C GLY A 262 -25.52 5.71 -16.25
N ALA A 263 -24.81 4.85 -15.53
CA ALA A 263 -25.32 3.54 -15.12
C ALA A 263 -26.55 3.67 -14.21
N LYS A 264 -27.61 2.94 -14.50
CA LYS A 264 -28.84 2.91 -13.70
C LYS A 264 -28.84 1.79 -12.64
N PHE A 265 -28.01 0.80 -12.82
CA PHE A 265 -27.94 -0.38 -11.96
C PHE A 265 -26.47 -0.75 -11.66
N CYS A 266 -26.22 -1.22 -10.45
CA CYS A 266 -24.92 -1.71 -10.02
C CYS A 266 -24.55 -2.99 -10.79
N PHE A 267 -23.37 -3.01 -11.42
CA PHE A 267 -22.89 -4.16 -12.17
C PHE A 267 -22.56 -5.39 -11.28
N ASN A 268 -22.37 -5.18 -9.98
CA ASN A 268 -22.00 -6.25 -9.05
C ASN A 268 -23.19 -6.89 -8.32
N CYS A 269 -24.22 -6.13 -7.97
CA CYS A 269 -25.35 -6.65 -7.19
C CYS A 269 -26.72 -6.40 -7.81
N GLY A 270 -26.79 -5.70 -8.95
CA GLY A 270 -28.03 -5.41 -9.66
C GLY A 270 -28.94 -4.36 -8.98
N ALA A 271 -28.50 -3.75 -7.87
CA ALA A 271 -29.28 -2.71 -7.21
C ALA A 271 -29.37 -1.45 -8.09
N LYS A 272 -30.45 -0.70 -7.98
CA LYS A 272 -30.58 0.61 -8.61
C LYS A 272 -29.60 1.58 -7.95
N LEU A 273 -28.84 2.32 -8.76
CA LEU A 273 -27.92 3.36 -8.35
C LEU A 273 -28.62 4.70 -8.14
#